data_bf2cc52559ce2bf5c1d81237530a8d83
#
_entry.id   bf2cc52559ce2bf5c1d81237530a8d83
#
_cell.length_a   1.000
_cell.length_b   1.000
_cell.length_c   1.000
_cell.angle_alpha   90.00
_cell.angle_beta   90.00
_cell.angle_gamma   90.00
#
_symmetry.space_group_name_H-M   'P 1'
#
loop_
_entity.id
_entity.type
_entity.pdbx_description
1 polymer ?
#
loop_
_entity_poly.entity_id
_entity_poly.type
_entity_poly.pdbx_seq_one_letter_code
_entity_poly.pdbx_strand_id
1 'polypeptide(L)'
;MDKIFIDEVVAEMHTIQDMLRWAMSRFNDAGIFYGHGTDNAWDEAVQLVLPALHLPPDVDPGMRHSRLTTSERHRIAELIIRRVQERVPAAYLTNKAWYAGWEFYVDERVLIPRSPIAEMVANRFAPFLKEEPTRIMDLCTGSGCIAIIMAHEFPHAEVDAIDISVDALNVAERNINDHGLEQQVIPIRSDLMRDLPAGDKYDLIVSNPPYVDSEDMSD
;
A
#
# COMPACT_ATOMS: atom_id res chain seq x y z
N MET A 1 -12.80 -23.06 16.40
CA MET A 1 -13.88 -22.60 15.50
C MET A 1 -13.42 -22.49 14.04
N ASP A 2 -12.15 -22.14 13.82
CA ASP A 2 -11.66 -21.74 12.49
C ASP A 2 -11.49 -22.90 11.48
N LYS A 3 -11.01 -24.06 11.92
CA LYS A 3 -10.73 -25.19 11.01
C LYS A 3 -12.00 -25.77 10.37
N ILE A 4 -13.06 -25.92 11.15
CA ILE A 4 -14.36 -26.43 10.64
C ILE A 4 -14.95 -25.47 9.61
N PHE A 5 -14.75 -24.17 9.82
CA PHE A 5 -15.23 -23.11 8.92
C PHE A 5 -14.46 -23.07 7.60
N ILE A 6 -13.13 -23.25 7.65
CA ILE A 6 -12.29 -23.35 6.45
C ILE A 6 -12.67 -24.58 5.64
N ASP A 7 -12.85 -25.74 6.29
CA ASP A 7 -13.19 -26.98 5.62
C ASP A 7 -14.54 -26.89 4.88
N GLU A 8 -15.55 -26.24 5.47
CA GLU A 8 -16.85 -25.98 4.82
C GLU A 8 -16.69 -25.08 3.58
N VAL A 9 -15.99 -23.94 3.73
CA VAL A 9 -15.76 -22.99 2.62
C VAL A 9 -15.00 -23.65 1.48
N VAL A 10 -13.98 -24.44 1.80
CA VAL A 10 -13.18 -25.15 0.80
C VAL A 10 -14.00 -26.24 0.11
N ALA A 11 -14.96 -26.85 0.80
CA ALA A 11 -15.86 -27.83 0.20
C ALA A 11 -16.92 -27.22 -0.73
N GLU A 12 -17.47 -26.04 -0.36
CA GLU A 12 -18.66 -25.47 -0.98
C GLU A 12 -18.39 -24.32 -1.97
N MET A 13 -17.33 -23.53 -1.76
CA MET A 13 -17.02 -22.38 -2.62
C MET A 13 -16.11 -22.78 -3.77
N HIS A 14 -16.66 -22.96 -4.98
CA HIS A 14 -15.93 -23.54 -6.10
C HIS A 14 -15.37 -22.56 -7.10
N THR A 15 -15.92 -21.34 -7.20
CA THR A 15 -15.53 -20.33 -8.17
C THR A 15 -14.95 -19.08 -7.51
N ILE A 16 -14.25 -18.26 -8.28
CA ILE A 16 -13.79 -16.94 -7.82
C ILE A 16 -14.98 -16.11 -7.32
N GLN A 17 -16.11 -16.16 -8.06
CA GLN A 17 -17.33 -15.44 -7.69
C GLN A 17 -17.92 -15.91 -6.34
N ASP A 18 -17.86 -17.20 -6.04
CA ASP A 18 -18.31 -17.75 -4.74
C ASP A 18 -17.46 -17.17 -3.60
N MET A 19 -16.12 -17.15 -3.77
CA MET A 19 -15.20 -16.61 -2.78
C MET A 19 -15.38 -15.10 -2.57
N LEU A 20 -15.57 -14.33 -3.65
CA LEU A 20 -15.84 -12.89 -3.56
C LEU A 20 -17.14 -12.61 -2.79
N ARG A 21 -18.23 -13.28 -3.16
CA ARG A 21 -19.53 -13.18 -2.45
C ARG A 21 -19.40 -13.56 -0.98
N TRP A 22 -18.71 -14.66 -0.69
CA TRP A 22 -18.51 -15.13 0.67
C TRP A 22 -17.69 -14.13 1.50
N ALA A 23 -16.59 -13.62 0.96
CA ALA A 23 -15.76 -12.59 1.60
C ALA A 23 -16.59 -11.36 1.96
N MET A 24 -17.36 -10.81 1.01
CA MET A 24 -18.25 -9.67 1.27
C MET A 24 -19.21 -9.93 2.43
N SER A 25 -19.85 -11.12 2.43
CA SER A 25 -20.76 -11.51 3.50
C SER A 25 -20.07 -11.52 4.86
N ARG A 26 -18.86 -12.05 4.93
CA ARG A 26 -18.07 -12.09 6.18
C ARG A 26 -17.62 -10.70 6.65
N PHE A 27 -17.21 -9.85 5.71
CA PHE A 27 -16.79 -8.49 6.04
C PHE A 27 -17.95 -7.65 6.59
N ASN A 28 -19.14 -7.76 5.96
CA ASN A 28 -20.34 -7.06 6.41
C ASN A 28 -20.82 -7.56 7.77
N ASP A 29 -20.86 -8.88 7.98
CA ASP A 29 -21.27 -9.51 9.22
C ASP A 29 -20.34 -9.12 10.39
N ALA A 30 -19.04 -9.05 10.12
CA ALA A 30 -18.01 -8.68 11.09
C ALA A 30 -17.90 -7.16 11.32
N GLY A 31 -18.61 -6.32 10.57
CA GLY A 31 -18.49 -4.87 10.63
C GLY A 31 -17.05 -4.40 10.37
N ILE A 32 -16.44 -4.89 9.29
CA ILE A 32 -15.09 -4.48 8.91
C ILE A 32 -15.08 -3.01 8.56
N PHE A 33 -14.12 -2.27 9.13
CA PHE A 33 -13.86 -0.88 8.76
C PHE A 33 -13.01 -0.85 7.48
N TYR A 34 -13.45 -0.07 6.50
CA TYR A 34 -12.75 0.20 5.25
C TYR A 34 -12.12 1.60 5.33
N GLY A 35 -10.91 1.79 4.90
CA GLY A 35 -10.21 3.09 4.99
C GLY A 35 -8.71 2.95 4.72
N HIS A 36 -8.32 1.79 4.25
CA HIS A 36 -6.93 1.46 3.93
C HIS A 36 -6.78 1.08 2.45
N GLY A 37 -7.36 1.90 1.55
CA GLY A 37 -7.31 1.70 0.10
C GLY A 37 -8.57 1.09 -0.51
N THR A 38 -9.61 0.83 0.29
CA THR A 38 -10.94 0.42 -0.16
C THR A 38 -12.01 1.18 0.60
N ASP A 39 -13.21 1.30 0.00
CA ASP A 39 -14.35 2.01 0.59
C ASP A 39 -15.53 1.07 0.92
N ASN A 40 -15.44 -0.20 0.51
CA ASN A 40 -16.54 -1.14 0.65
C ASN A 40 -16.07 -2.60 0.64
N ALA A 41 -16.99 -3.50 1.02
CA ALA A 41 -16.73 -4.93 1.13
C ALA A 41 -16.37 -5.61 -0.20
N TRP A 42 -16.89 -5.10 -1.32
CA TRP A 42 -16.59 -5.68 -2.63
C TRP A 42 -15.14 -5.43 -3.03
N ASP A 43 -14.69 -4.17 -2.96
CA ASP A 43 -13.32 -3.80 -3.32
C ASP A 43 -12.30 -4.46 -2.39
N GLU A 44 -12.62 -4.58 -1.09
CA GLU A 44 -11.81 -5.32 -0.12
C GLU A 44 -11.71 -6.81 -0.48
N ALA A 45 -12.82 -7.44 -0.88
CA ALA A 45 -12.82 -8.83 -1.33
C ALA A 45 -11.99 -9.01 -2.60
N VAL A 46 -12.11 -8.10 -3.56
CA VAL A 46 -11.31 -8.10 -4.80
C VAL A 46 -9.83 -7.97 -4.49
N GLN A 47 -9.45 -7.05 -3.60
CA GLN A 47 -8.06 -6.84 -3.17
C GLN A 47 -7.44 -8.05 -2.45
N LEU A 48 -8.25 -8.94 -1.86
CA LEU A 48 -7.73 -10.15 -1.22
C LEU A 48 -7.74 -11.35 -2.18
N VAL A 49 -8.85 -11.55 -2.90
CA VAL A 49 -9.07 -12.77 -3.70
C VAL A 49 -8.23 -12.78 -4.97
N LEU A 50 -8.23 -11.68 -5.75
CA LEU A 50 -7.53 -11.67 -7.04
C LEU A 50 -6.01 -11.76 -6.90
N PRO A 51 -5.35 -11.00 -6.01
CA PRO A 51 -3.91 -11.15 -5.78
C PRO A 51 -3.51 -12.52 -5.25
N ALA A 52 -4.35 -13.16 -4.41
CA ALA A 52 -4.11 -14.52 -3.95
C ALA A 52 -4.08 -15.56 -5.10
N LEU A 53 -4.69 -15.22 -6.22
CA LEU A 53 -4.71 -16.00 -7.46
C LEU A 53 -3.69 -15.51 -8.49
N HIS A 54 -2.88 -14.50 -8.18
CA HIS A 54 -1.99 -13.82 -9.11
C HIS A 54 -2.71 -13.22 -10.33
N LEU A 55 -3.97 -12.78 -10.13
CA LEU A 55 -4.79 -12.13 -11.14
C LEU A 55 -4.79 -10.60 -10.94
N PRO A 56 -4.78 -9.82 -12.03
CA PRO A 56 -4.88 -8.37 -11.95
C PRO A 56 -6.31 -7.93 -11.56
N PRO A 57 -6.47 -6.71 -10.98
CA PRO A 57 -7.78 -6.20 -10.55
C PRO A 57 -8.81 -6.07 -11.69
N ASP A 58 -8.34 -5.81 -12.90
CA ASP A 58 -9.12 -5.61 -14.13
C ASP A 58 -9.32 -6.90 -14.96
N VAL A 59 -9.09 -8.07 -14.35
CA VAL A 59 -9.32 -9.35 -15.01
C VAL A 59 -10.74 -9.42 -15.60
N ASP A 60 -10.86 -10.03 -16.79
CA ASP A 60 -12.14 -10.20 -17.47
C ASP A 60 -13.21 -10.75 -16.52
N PRO A 61 -14.40 -10.10 -16.42
CA PRO A 61 -15.46 -10.54 -15.51
C PRO A 61 -15.89 -11.98 -15.70
N GLY A 62 -15.76 -12.54 -16.91
CA GLY A 62 -16.05 -13.95 -17.21
C GLY A 62 -15.14 -14.91 -16.46
N MET A 63 -13.92 -14.52 -16.14
CA MET A 63 -12.98 -15.31 -15.35
C MET A 63 -13.49 -15.59 -13.93
N ARG A 64 -14.38 -14.76 -13.39
CA ARG A 64 -14.95 -14.94 -12.04
C ARG A 64 -15.74 -16.24 -11.89
N HIS A 65 -16.22 -16.81 -12.99
CA HIS A 65 -16.91 -18.10 -13.03
C HIS A 65 -15.95 -19.31 -13.12
N SER A 66 -14.64 -19.05 -13.25
CA SER A 66 -13.63 -20.11 -13.28
C SER A 66 -13.54 -20.82 -11.94
N ARG A 67 -13.32 -22.13 -12.01
CA ARG A 67 -13.21 -22.99 -10.82
C ARG A 67 -11.83 -22.85 -10.19
N LEU A 68 -11.83 -22.81 -8.87
CA LEU A 68 -10.65 -22.78 -8.04
C LEU A 68 -10.18 -24.18 -7.67
N THR A 69 -8.89 -24.39 -7.62
CA THR A 69 -8.29 -25.57 -7.02
C THR A 69 -8.51 -25.57 -5.50
N THR A 70 -8.36 -26.72 -4.87
CA THR A 70 -8.49 -26.81 -3.40
C THR A 70 -7.46 -25.94 -2.67
N SER A 71 -6.23 -25.88 -3.17
CA SER A 71 -5.17 -25.06 -2.57
C SER A 71 -5.42 -23.56 -2.68
N GLU A 72 -6.00 -23.10 -3.80
CA GLU A 72 -6.40 -21.70 -3.96
C GLU A 72 -7.52 -21.33 -3.00
N ARG A 73 -8.53 -22.21 -2.85
CA ARG A 73 -9.63 -22.01 -1.90
C ARG A 73 -9.14 -21.91 -0.46
N HIS A 74 -8.21 -22.78 -0.03
CA HIS A 74 -7.59 -22.69 1.30
C HIS A 74 -6.87 -21.36 1.51
N ARG A 75 -6.02 -20.97 0.58
CA ARG A 75 -5.27 -19.70 0.65
C ARG A 75 -6.20 -18.51 0.79
N ILE A 76 -7.23 -18.43 -0.05
CA ILE A 76 -8.21 -17.33 0.00
C ILE A 76 -8.97 -17.33 1.32
N ALA A 77 -9.45 -18.51 1.78
CA ALA A 77 -10.18 -18.62 3.04
C ALA A 77 -9.36 -18.17 4.24
N GLU A 78 -8.08 -18.54 4.29
CA GLU A 78 -7.13 -18.09 5.34
C GLU A 78 -6.97 -16.58 5.37
N LEU A 79 -6.78 -15.93 4.20
CA LEU A 79 -6.66 -14.48 4.11
C LEU A 79 -7.93 -13.76 4.59
N ILE A 80 -9.11 -14.24 4.18
CA ILE A 80 -10.39 -13.65 4.59
C ILE A 80 -10.61 -13.81 6.09
N ILE A 81 -10.28 -14.96 6.67
CA ILE A 81 -10.39 -15.21 8.11
C ILE A 81 -9.45 -14.29 8.88
N ARG A 82 -8.19 -14.16 8.47
CA ARG A 82 -7.24 -13.23 9.10
C ARG A 82 -7.74 -11.78 9.04
N ARG A 83 -8.28 -11.37 7.89
CA ARG A 83 -8.87 -10.04 7.74
C ARG A 83 -10.02 -9.81 8.73
N VAL A 84 -10.87 -10.80 8.93
CA VAL A 84 -12.04 -10.71 9.82
C VAL A 84 -11.66 -10.80 11.29
N GLN A 85 -10.81 -11.74 11.68
CA GLN A 85 -10.52 -12.04 13.08
C GLN A 85 -9.40 -11.19 13.66
N GLU A 86 -8.30 -11.06 12.90
CA GLU A 86 -7.12 -10.32 13.33
C GLU A 86 -7.21 -8.83 12.98
N ARG A 87 -8.21 -8.45 12.15
CA ARG A 87 -8.40 -7.08 11.66
C ARG A 87 -7.23 -6.53 10.85
N VAL A 88 -6.34 -7.40 10.37
CA VAL A 88 -5.19 -7.00 9.54
C VAL A 88 -5.69 -6.41 8.22
N PRO A 89 -5.27 -5.21 7.82
CA PRO A 89 -5.64 -4.60 6.54
C PRO A 89 -5.30 -5.48 5.33
N ALA A 90 -6.16 -5.47 4.29
CA ALA A 90 -5.95 -6.25 3.07
C ALA A 90 -4.59 -5.97 2.42
N ALA A 91 -4.14 -4.71 2.44
CA ALA A 91 -2.85 -4.31 1.89
C ALA A 91 -1.67 -5.03 2.56
N TYR A 92 -1.71 -5.24 3.88
CA TYR A 92 -0.65 -6.00 4.58
C TYR A 92 -0.76 -7.50 4.36
N LEU A 93 -1.97 -8.04 4.22
CA LEU A 93 -2.19 -9.46 3.92
C LEU A 93 -1.71 -9.85 2.51
N THR A 94 -1.78 -8.91 1.57
CA THR A 94 -1.36 -9.12 0.17
C THR A 94 0.03 -8.55 -0.12
N ASN A 95 0.58 -7.75 0.81
CA ASN A 95 1.79 -6.94 0.64
C ASN A 95 1.71 -5.99 -0.57
N LYS A 96 0.52 -5.50 -0.88
CA LYS A 96 0.25 -4.63 -2.03
C LYS A 96 -0.66 -3.48 -1.65
N ALA A 97 -0.27 -2.28 -2.04
CA ALA A 97 -1.09 -1.08 -1.96
C ALA A 97 -1.03 -0.32 -3.29
N TRP A 98 -2.13 0.30 -3.68
CA TRP A 98 -2.20 1.16 -4.85
C TRP A 98 -2.24 2.62 -4.42
N TYR A 99 -1.37 3.44 -5.01
CA TYR A 99 -1.32 4.86 -4.72
C TYR A 99 -0.93 5.64 -5.98
N ALA A 100 -1.70 6.67 -6.33
CA ALA A 100 -1.48 7.48 -7.54
C ALA A 100 -1.34 6.64 -8.84
N GLY A 101 -2.03 5.50 -8.94
CA GLY A 101 -1.98 4.63 -10.12
C GLY A 101 -0.80 3.65 -10.14
N TRP A 102 0.03 3.64 -9.12
CA TRP A 102 1.19 2.75 -8.99
C TRP A 102 0.98 1.70 -7.88
N GLU A 103 1.54 0.50 -8.07
CA GLU A 103 1.55 -0.56 -7.06
C GLU A 103 2.80 -0.42 -6.16
N PHE A 104 2.63 -0.53 -4.85
CA PHE A 104 3.70 -0.49 -3.86
C PHE A 104 3.66 -1.72 -2.98
N TYR A 105 4.83 -2.23 -2.61
CA TYR A 105 4.97 -3.18 -1.52
C TYR A 105 4.74 -2.46 -0.19
N VAL A 106 3.94 -3.07 0.68
CA VAL A 106 3.71 -2.60 2.05
C VAL A 106 3.63 -3.76 3.03
N ASP A 107 4.06 -3.53 4.25
CA ASP A 107 3.84 -4.39 5.40
C ASP A 107 3.72 -3.54 6.68
N GLU A 108 3.60 -4.18 7.84
CA GLU A 108 3.35 -3.54 9.15
C GLU A 108 4.43 -2.53 9.58
N ARG A 109 5.57 -2.47 8.90
CA ARG A 109 6.66 -1.52 9.15
C ARG A 109 6.37 -0.10 8.64
N VAL A 110 5.39 0.04 7.75
CA VAL A 110 5.08 1.32 7.09
C VAL A 110 3.57 1.58 7.05
N LEU A 111 3.20 2.86 7.01
CA LEU A 111 1.81 3.25 6.79
C LEU A 111 1.36 2.88 5.36
N ILE A 112 0.13 2.38 5.22
CA ILE A 112 -0.48 2.16 3.90
C ILE A 112 -0.64 3.51 3.19
N PRO A 113 -0.14 3.66 1.93
CA PRO A 113 -0.20 4.90 1.18
C PRO A 113 -1.63 5.43 1.00
N ARG A 114 -1.91 6.64 1.50
CA ARG A 114 -3.23 7.31 1.40
C ARG A 114 -3.16 8.84 1.51
N SER A 115 -1.99 9.43 1.30
CA SER A 115 -1.82 10.87 1.45
C SER A 115 -2.47 11.66 0.30
N PRO A 116 -3.11 12.80 0.58
CA PRO A 116 -3.62 13.70 -0.46
C PRO A 116 -2.50 14.37 -1.28
N ILE A 117 -1.24 14.21 -0.91
CA ILE A 117 -0.09 14.72 -1.65
C ILE A 117 -0.08 14.21 -3.10
N ALA A 118 -0.64 13.02 -3.38
CA ALA A 118 -0.77 12.51 -4.75
C ALA A 118 -1.47 13.50 -5.70
N GLU A 119 -2.51 14.18 -5.22
CA GLU A 119 -3.22 15.20 -6.03
C GLU A 119 -2.34 16.42 -6.30
N MET A 120 -1.50 16.82 -5.33
CA MET A 120 -0.55 17.91 -5.52
C MET A 120 0.54 17.53 -6.53
N VAL A 121 1.04 16.31 -6.46
CA VAL A 121 2.02 15.77 -7.42
C VAL A 121 1.42 15.76 -8.83
N ALA A 122 0.22 15.21 -9.01
CA ALA A 122 -0.48 15.17 -10.31
C ALA A 122 -0.73 16.57 -10.91
N ASN A 123 -0.89 17.59 -10.05
CA ASN A 123 -1.00 18.99 -10.45
C ASN A 123 0.35 19.73 -10.47
N ARG A 124 1.47 19.00 -10.39
CA ARG A 124 2.85 19.53 -10.39
C ARG A 124 3.05 20.65 -9.37
N PHE A 125 2.38 20.57 -8.22
CA PHE A 125 2.37 21.56 -7.15
C PHE A 125 1.98 22.99 -7.59
N ALA A 126 1.22 23.13 -8.69
CA ALA A 126 0.72 24.43 -9.10
C ALA A 126 -0.31 24.98 -8.07
N PRO A 127 -0.31 26.29 -7.78
CA PRO A 127 0.55 27.36 -8.33
C PRO A 127 1.84 27.61 -7.52
N PHE A 128 2.20 26.74 -6.57
CA PHE A 128 3.30 26.99 -5.62
C PHE A 128 4.66 26.84 -6.29
N LEU A 129 4.81 25.84 -7.16
CA LEU A 129 6.05 25.58 -7.89
C LEU A 129 5.98 26.32 -9.24
N LYS A 130 6.97 27.19 -9.51
CA LYS A 130 7.03 28.02 -10.73
C LYS A 130 7.96 27.46 -11.80
N GLU A 131 8.96 26.72 -11.36
CA GLU A 131 9.98 26.09 -12.20
C GLU A 131 10.02 24.60 -11.86
N GLU A 132 10.54 23.77 -12.74
CA GLU A 132 10.73 22.36 -12.46
C GLU A 132 11.78 22.18 -11.39
N PRO A 133 11.49 21.38 -10.33
CA PRO A 133 12.45 21.12 -9.29
C PRO A 133 13.55 20.22 -9.83
N THR A 134 14.77 20.48 -9.38
CA THR A 134 15.94 19.64 -9.66
C THR A 134 16.32 18.78 -8.46
N ARG A 135 15.95 19.24 -7.26
CA ARG A 135 16.22 18.53 -6.02
C ARG A 135 15.01 18.55 -5.08
N ILE A 136 14.52 17.37 -4.74
CA ILE A 136 13.29 17.16 -3.97
C ILE A 136 13.62 16.37 -2.70
N MET A 137 12.91 16.67 -1.61
CA MET A 137 12.96 15.90 -0.37
C MET A 137 11.58 15.38 -0.03
N ASP A 138 11.46 14.08 0.25
CA ASP A 138 10.33 13.44 0.91
C ASP A 138 10.70 13.11 2.36
N LEU A 139 10.17 13.87 3.30
CA LEU A 139 10.50 13.77 4.71
C LEU A 139 9.45 12.90 5.42
N CYS A 140 9.89 11.90 6.19
CA CYS A 140 9.08 10.81 6.74
C CYS A 140 8.50 9.94 5.61
N THR A 141 9.39 9.44 4.76
CA THR A 141 9.04 8.80 3.49
C THR A 141 8.27 7.48 3.65
N GLY A 142 8.40 6.79 4.79
CA GLY A 142 7.76 5.51 5.05
C GLY A 142 8.05 4.47 3.97
N SER A 143 7.05 4.07 3.19
CA SER A 143 7.20 3.13 2.08
C SER A 143 7.91 3.70 0.85
N GLY A 144 8.28 4.97 0.84
CA GLY A 144 8.85 5.66 -0.32
C GLY A 144 7.83 6.07 -1.38
N CYS A 145 6.54 5.86 -1.14
CA CYS A 145 5.51 6.04 -2.18
C CYS A 145 5.43 7.49 -2.70
N ILE A 146 5.58 8.50 -1.83
CA ILE A 146 5.57 9.91 -2.25
C ILE A 146 6.84 10.24 -3.02
N ALA A 147 8.01 9.84 -2.53
CA ALA A 147 9.28 10.03 -3.25
C ALA A 147 9.24 9.42 -4.66
N ILE A 148 8.70 8.21 -4.79
CA ILE A 148 8.61 7.49 -6.06
C ILE A 148 7.65 8.18 -7.04
N ILE A 149 6.44 8.58 -6.60
CA ILE A 149 5.52 9.29 -7.51
C ILE A 149 6.05 10.66 -7.92
N MET A 150 6.83 11.34 -7.04
CA MET A 150 7.52 12.58 -7.42
C MET A 150 8.62 12.33 -8.44
N ALA A 151 9.39 11.25 -8.30
CA ALA A 151 10.41 10.89 -9.29
C ALA A 151 9.81 10.57 -10.67
N HIS A 152 8.66 9.90 -10.72
CA HIS A 152 7.94 9.67 -11.97
C HIS A 152 7.41 10.97 -12.59
N GLU A 153 6.90 11.91 -11.79
CA GLU A 153 6.36 13.20 -12.27
C GLU A 153 7.47 14.19 -12.68
N PHE A 154 8.64 14.13 -12.00
CA PHE A 154 9.80 14.99 -12.24
C PHE A 154 11.04 14.15 -12.61
N PRO A 155 11.11 13.61 -13.84
CA PRO A 155 12.12 12.60 -14.21
C PRO A 155 13.57 13.11 -14.22
N HIS A 156 13.77 14.43 -14.11
CA HIS A 156 15.11 15.05 -14.04
C HIS A 156 15.51 15.47 -12.62
N ALA A 157 14.62 15.33 -11.65
CA ALA A 157 14.91 15.67 -10.26
C ALA A 157 15.59 14.50 -9.52
N GLU A 158 16.55 14.82 -8.65
CA GLU A 158 17.02 13.91 -7.62
C GLU A 158 16.06 13.99 -6.43
N VAL A 159 15.68 12.85 -5.86
CA VAL A 159 14.72 12.77 -4.74
C VAL A 159 15.38 12.10 -3.55
N ASP A 160 15.54 12.83 -2.45
CA ASP A 160 16.00 12.28 -1.19
C ASP A 160 14.78 11.79 -0.37
N ALA A 161 14.71 10.47 -0.13
CA ALA A 161 13.65 9.81 0.64
C ALA A 161 14.12 9.59 2.09
N ILE A 162 13.65 10.42 3.02
CA ILE A 162 14.19 10.51 4.37
C ILE A 162 13.25 9.88 5.39
N ASP A 163 13.80 9.01 6.23
CA ASP A 163 13.10 8.46 7.39
C ASP A 163 14.09 8.18 8.53
N ILE A 164 13.61 8.21 9.76
CA ILE A 164 14.38 7.80 10.94
C ILE A 164 14.42 6.28 11.08
N SER A 165 13.37 5.59 10.62
CA SER A 165 13.19 4.15 10.72
C SER A 165 13.96 3.40 9.63
N VAL A 166 14.92 2.61 10.04
CA VAL A 166 15.64 1.69 9.13
C VAL A 166 14.67 0.68 8.49
N ASP A 167 13.68 0.22 9.24
CA ASP A 167 12.70 -0.74 8.75
C ASP A 167 11.80 -0.15 7.66
N ALA A 168 11.40 1.13 7.80
CA ALA A 168 10.68 1.86 6.77
C ALA A 168 11.55 2.06 5.52
N LEU A 169 12.82 2.46 5.70
CA LEU A 169 13.76 2.63 4.58
C LEU A 169 14.02 1.32 3.82
N ASN A 170 14.03 0.17 4.50
CA ASN A 170 14.13 -1.13 3.81
C ASN A 170 12.90 -1.41 2.91
N VAL A 171 11.71 -0.95 3.32
CA VAL A 171 10.51 -1.02 2.48
C VAL A 171 10.62 -0.04 1.31
N ALA A 172 11.04 1.19 1.59
CA ALA A 172 11.24 2.22 0.56
C ALA A 172 12.26 1.77 -0.50
N GLU A 173 13.41 1.23 -0.08
CA GLU A 173 14.45 0.70 -0.98
C GLU A 173 13.91 -0.41 -1.89
N ARG A 174 13.10 -1.33 -1.33
CA ARG A 174 12.42 -2.34 -2.14
C ARG A 174 11.53 -1.70 -3.20
N ASN A 175 10.68 -0.75 -2.83
CA ASN A 175 9.80 -0.06 -3.77
C ASN A 175 10.58 0.73 -4.83
N ILE A 176 11.66 1.40 -4.44
CA ILE A 176 12.56 2.12 -5.36
C ILE A 176 13.12 1.15 -6.41
N ASN A 177 13.59 -0.01 -5.98
CA ASN A 177 14.11 -1.06 -6.87
C ASN A 177 13.01 -1.63 -7.79
N ASP A 178 11.82 -1.92 -7.25
CA ASP A 178 10.68 -2.46 -8.00
C ASP A 178 10.21 -1.47 -9.10
N HIS A 179 10.42 -0.15 -8.88
CA HIS A 179 10.12 0.93 -9.84
C HIS A 179 11.30 1.31 -10.75
N GLY A 180 12.51 0.74 -10.56
CA GLY A 180 13.70 1.03 -11.35
C GLY A 180 14.25 2.45 -11.16
N LEU A 181 14.12 3.02 -9.95
CA LEU A 181 14.45 4.41 -9.63
C LEU A 181 15.70 4.55 -8.75
N GLU A 182 16.56 3.55 -8.63
CA GLU A 182 17.72 3.49 -7.73
C GLU A 182 18.77 4.60 -7.99
N GLN A 183 18.75 5.17 -9.19
CA GLN A 183 19.65 6.25 -9.58
C GLN A 183 19.06 7.65 -9.34
N GLN A 184 17.76 7.72 -9.00
CA GLN A 184 17.03 8.98 -8.88
C GLN A 184 16.49 9.19 -7.48
N VAL A 185 16.05 8.14 -6.78
CA VAL A 185 15.49 8.20 -5.42
C VAL A 185 16.48 7.58 -4.44
N ILE A 186 16.98 8.39 -3.52
CA ILE A 186 18.01 7.99 -2.57
C ILE A 186 17.41 7.87 -1.17
N PRO A 187 17.32 6.65 -0.59
CA PRO A 187 16.87 6.49 0.78
C PRO A 187 17.95 6.94 1.76
N ILE A 188 17.61 7.84 2.67
CA ILE A 188 18.55 8.43 3.65
C ILE A 188 17.97 8.30 5.05
N ARG A 189 18.74 7.73 5.97
CA ARG A 189 18.38 7.70 7.38
C ARG A 189 18.74 9.03 8.04
N SER A 190 17.74 9.73 8.60
CA SER A 190 17.94 10.95 9.37
C SER A 190 16.77 11.20 10.33
N ASP A 191 17.07 11.78 11.50
CA ASP A 191 16.06 12.39 12.36
C ASP A 191 15.69 13.76 11.80
N LEU A 192 14.65 13.76 10.97
CA LEU A 192 14.30 14.92 10.14
C LEU A 192 15.51 15.34 9.28
N MET A 193 15.95 16.58 9.42
CA MET A 193 17.09 17.15 8.65
C MET A 193 18.42 17.17 9.44
N ARG A 194 18.47 16.55 10.62
CA ARG A 194 19.62 16.69 11.55
C ARG A 194 20.91 16.07 11.03
N ASP A 195 20.79 14.95 10.33
CA ASP A 195 21.94 14.17 9.88
C ASP A 195 22.31 14.47 8.42
N LEU A 196 21.61 15.43 7.78
CA LEU A 196 21.90 15.85 6.42
C LEU A 196 23.08 16.80 6.37
N PRO A 197 23.84 16.83 5.26
CA PRO A 197 24.95 17.77 5.08
C PRO A 197 24.49 19.23 5.21
N ALA A 198 25.24 20.01 5.97
CA ALA A 198 24.95 21.43 6.13
C ALA A 198 25.07 22.17 4.80
N GLY A 199 24.01 22.87 4.40
CA GLY A 199 24.02 23.69 3.19
C GLY A 199 23.29 23.04 2.00
N ASP A 200 22.80 21.81 2.12
CA ASP A 200 21.92 21.22 1.11
C ASP A 200 20.67 22.07 0.93
N LYS A 201 20.29 22.26 -0.32
CA LYS A 201 19.10 23.04 -0.69
C LYS A 201 18.19 22.18 -1.55
N TYR A 202 16.91 22.31 -1.30
CA TYR A 202 15.83 21.61 -2.02
C TYR A 202 14.91 22.65 -2.65
N ASP A 203 14.48 22.37 -3.86
CA ASP A 203 13.49 23.20 -4.57
C ASP A 203 12.09 22.89 -4.06
N LEU A 204 11.88 21.64 -3.60
CA LEU A 204 10.62 21.16 -3.05
C LEU A 204 10.87 20.22 -1.87
N ILE A 205 10.18 20.46 -0.77
CA ILE A 205 10.15 19.57 0.39
C ILE A 205 8.70 19.18 0.64
N VAL A 206 8.43 17.89 0.70
CA VAL A 206 7.13 17.35 1.09
C VAL A 206 7.26 16.48 2.32
N SER A 207 6.19 16.37 3.11
CA SER A 207 6.17 15.51 4.27
C SER A 207 4.76 15.04 4.58
N ASN A 208 4.63 13.76 4.91
CA ASN A 208 3.43 13.18 5.49
C ASN A 208 3.80 12.49 6.82
N PRO A 209 4.10 13.27 7.87
CA PRO A 209 4.56 12.71 9.13
C PRO A 209 3.44 11.97 9.87
N PRO A 210 3.77 11.12 10.87
CA PRO A 210 2.76 10.55 11.75
C PRO A 210 2.02 11.65 12.51
N TYR A 211 0.68 11.52 12.63
CA TYR A 211 -0.19 12.51 13.28
C TYR A 211 -0.51 12.16 14.72
N VAL A 212 -0.09 11.00 15.19
CA VAL A 212 -0.37 10.46 16.52
C VAL A 212 0.96 10.33 17.25
N ASP A 213 1.05 10.88 18.44
CA ASP A 213 2.26 10.73 19.25
C ASP A 213 2.31 9.37 19.98
N SER A 214 3.44 9.10 20.64
CA SER A 214 3.65 7.83 21.33
C SER A 214 2.74 7.64 22.56
N GLU A 215 2.12 8.70 23.09
CA GLU A 215 1.19 8.63 24.24
C GLU A 215 -0.20 8.19 23.75
N ASP A 216 -0.63 8.66 22.59
CA ASP A 216 -1.92 8.29 21.96
C ASP A 216 -1.92 6.85 21.36
N MET A 217 -0.74 6.25 21.17
CA MET A 217 -0.59 4.87 20.68
C MET A 217 -0.65 3.81 21.80
N SER A 218 -0.78 4.22 23.07
CA SER A 218 -0.74 3.32 24.23
C SER A 218 -2.13 2.99 24.82
N ASP A 219 -3.21 3.42 24.21
CA ASP A 219 -4.60 3.08 24.51
C ASP A 219 -5.17 2.15 23.42
#